data_96578eb2280fce5f8f1cbdb98dd87e09
#
_entry.id   96578eb2280fce5f8f1cbdb98dd87e09
#
_cell.length_a   1.000
_cell.length_b   1.000
_cell.length_c   1.000
_cell.angle_alpha   90.00
_cell.angle_beta   90.00
_cell.angle_gamma   90.00
#
_symmetry.space_group_name_H-M   'P 1'
#
loop_
_entity.id
_entity.type
_entity.pdbx_description
1 polymer ?
#
loop_
_entity_poly.entity_id
_entity_poly.type
_entity_poly.pdbx_seq_one_letter_code
_entity_poly.pdbx_strand_id
1 'polypeptide(L)'
;MGPICVKKHLAAYLPKHVSVVNGEWSVGHNTHNSPLTTHGAVSAAPYGSASILLISYGYIRMLGDEGVKAATEYAILNANYMRARLEGKYDILYTNKNGQCAHEFIVDLRPFKKSAEVEAEDVAKRLIDYGFHAPTMSFPVPGTIMIEPTESEDKAELDRFCDALLSIREEIKLIEEGKSDKKDNALKNAPHTQSVVTADEWKHSYSRQEAAFPLYYVTQNKFWPSVARVNNTHGDRNLICTCEPVESYMAAEA
;
A
#
# COMPACT_ATOMS: atom_id res chain seq x y z
N MET A 1 16.34 7.44 -0.80
CA MET A 1 17.67 7.15 -0.25
C MET A 1 17.63 7.34 1.25
N GLY A 2 18.25 6.44 2.03
CA GLY A 2 18.27 6.50 3.48
C GLY A 2 19.71 6.42 4.03
N PRO A 3 20.48 7.54 4.08
CA PRO A 3 21.79 7.53 4.69
C PRO A 3 21.70 7.21 6.19
N ILE A 4 22.56 6.33 6.67
CA ILE A 4 22.61 5.94 8.08
C ILE A 4 23.93 6.42 8.68
N CYS A 5 23.81 7.18 9.76
CA CYS A 5 24.93 7.61 10.56
C CYS A 5 24.83 7.03 11.97
N VAL A 6 25.94 6.54 12.52
CA VAL A 6 25.99 5.96 13.85
C VAL A 6 27.05 6.59 14.73
N LYS A 7 26.86 6.55 16.05
CA LYS A 7 27.91 6.91 17.00
C LYS A 7 29.07 5.91 16.92
N LYS A 8 30.30 6.35 17.25
CA LYS A 8 31.51 5.55 17.13
C LYS A 8 31.43 4.14 17.74
N HIS A 9 30.78 3.98 18.89
CA HIS A 9 30.65 2.68 19.56
C HIS A 9 29.74 1.69 18.82
N LEU A 10 28.88 2.16 17.89
CA LEU A 10 28.02 1.33 17.04
C LEU A 10 28.64 1.00 15.68
N ALA A 11 29.78 1.60 15.34
CA ALA A 11 30.42 1.41 14.03
C ALA A 11 30.77 -0.08 13.76
N ALA A 12 31.08 -0.85 14.80
CA ALA A 12 31.39 -2.29 14.68
C ALA A 12 30.18 -3.12 14.17
N TYR A 13 28.98 -2.61 14.35
CA TYR A 13 27.73 -3.31 13.96
C TYR A 13 27.23 -2.93 12.57
N LEU A 14 27.91 -1.97 11.90
CA LEU A 14 27.58 -1.64 10.52
C LEU A 14 27.90 -2.82 9.58
N PRO A 15 27.07 -3.07 8.57
CA PRO A 15 27.35 -4.09 7.57
C PRO A 15 28.59 -3.73 6.75
N LYS A 16 29.29 -4.75 6.28
CA LYS A 16 30.41 -4.61 5.35
C LYS A 16 29.90 -4.59 3.90
N HIS A 17 30.74 -4.06 3.03
CA HIS A 17 30.52 -4.13 1.59
C HIS A 17 31.66 -4.89 0.93
N VAL A 18 31.35 -5.51 -0.20
CA VAL A 18 32.37 -6.05 -1.10
C VAL A 18 32.99 -4.90 -1.86
N SER A 19 34.30 -4.77 -1.81
CA SER A 19 35.04 -3.77 -2.57
C SER A 19 36.22 -4.41 -3.32
N VAL A 20 36.63 -3.79 -4.41
CA VAL A 20 37.81 -4.19 -5.15
C VAL A 20 38.93 -3.23 -4.78
N VAL A 21 39.98 -3.75 -4.17
CA VAL A 21 41.18 -2.99 -3.81
C VAL A 21 42.37 -3.61 -4.52
N ASN A 22 43.09 -2.83 -5.33
CA ASN A 22 44.24 -3.29 -6.15
C ASN A 22 43.93 -4.52 -7.07
N GLY A 23 42.70 -4.60 -7.58
CA GLY A 23 42.26 -5.70 -8.44
C GLY A 23 41.82 -6.97 -7.72
N GLU A 24 41.86 -7.00 -6.40
CA GLU A 24 41.40 -8.11 -5.58
C GLU A 24 40.07 -7.81 -4.90
N TRP A 25 39.19 -8.79 -4.85
CA TRP A 25 37.93 -8.69 -4.12
C TRP A 25 38.18 -8.78 -2.62
N SER A 26 37.79 -7.77 -1.90
CA SER A 26 37.90 -7.74 -0.43
C SER A 26 36.55 -7.42 0.20
N VAL A 27 36.21 -8.17 1.25
CA VAL A 27 35.04 -7.87 2.09
C VAL A 27 35.52 -7.11 3.33
N GLY A 28 35.07 -5.88 3.48
CA GLY A 28 35.29 -5.16 4.73
C GLY A 28 36.31 -4.04 4.72
N HIS A 29 36.74 -3.58 3.55
CA HIS A 29 37.48 -2.33 3.49
C HIS A 29 36.50 -1.15 3.64
N ASN A 30 36.60 -0.49 4.78
CA ASN A 30 35.92 0.76 5.03
C ASN A 30 36.87 1.89 4.63
N THR A 31 36.45 2.83 3.80
CA THR A 31 37.21 3.99 3.39
C THR A 31 37.57 4.93 4.55
N HIS A 32 37.09 4.64 5.76
CA HIS A 32 37.32 5.40 6.98
C HIS A 32 37.90 4.55 8.11
N ASN A 33 39.01 3.84 7.87
CA ASN A 33 39.88 3.22 8.92
C ASN A 33 39.11 2.54 10.09
N SER A 34 37.97 1.93 9.88
CA SER A 34 37.30 1.16 10.92
C SER A 34 37.52 -0.34 10.70
N PRO A 35 38.37 -0.99 11.51
CA PRO A 35 38.68 -2.42 11.35
C PRO A 35 37.59 -3.37 11.90
N LEU A 36 36.39 -2.86 12.22
CA LEU A 36 35.59 -3.48 13.27
C LEU A 36 34.19 -3.93 12.87
N THR A 37 33.87 -4.08 11.58
CA THR A 37 32.56 -4.67 11.28
C THR A 37 32.67 -6.19 11.20
N THR A 38 31.92 -6.91 12.02
CA THR A 38 31.89 -8.38 12.09
C THR A 38 30.87 -9.00 11.12
N HIS A 39 30.04 -8.17 10.50
CA HIS A 39 28.96 -8.64 9.61
C HIS A 39 29.40 -8.68 8.15
N GLY A 40 28.84 -9.60 7.37
CA GLY A 40 29.08 -9.72 5.93
C GLY A 40 28.47 -8.59 5.11
N ALA A 41 28.70 -8.60 3.82
CA ALA A 41 28.07 -7.67 2.88
C ALA A 41 26.55 -7.91 2.82
N VAL A 42 25.78 -6.80 2.84
CA VAL A 42 24.30 -6.82 2.76
C VAL A 42 23.79 -6.28 1.43
N SER A 43 24.69 -5.74 0.60
CA SER A 43 24.34 -5.14 -0.70
C SER A 43 25.45 -5.43 -1.72
N ALA A 44 25.02 -5.68 -2.96
CA ALA A 44 25.95 -5.85 -4.09
C ALA A 44 26.63 -4.53 -4.48
N ALA A 45 25.99 -3.38 -4.21
CA ALA A 45 26.54 -2.05 -4.48
C ALA A 45 27.11 -1.44 -3.18
N PRO A 46 28.44 -1.30 -3.03
CA PRO A 46 29.09 -0.84 -1.79
C PRO A 46 28.61 0.51 -1.31
N TYR A 47 28.30 1.41 -2.23
CA TYR A 47 27.89 2.79 -1.95
C TYR A 47 26.47 3.09 -2.44
N GLY A 48 25.69 2.06 -2.76
CA GLY A 48 24.39 2.19 -3.39
C GLY A 48 24.50 2.65 -4.84
N SER A 49 23.37 3.05 -5.43
CA SER A 49 23.32 3.61 -6.78
C SER A 49 23.34 5.13 -6.71
N ALA A 50 24.46 5.77 -7.04
CA ALA A 50 24.60 7.23 -6.99
C ALA A 50 23.65 7.95 -7.97
N SER A 51 23.19 7.27 -9.03
CA SER A 51 22.25 7.83 -10.01
C SER A 51 20.91 8.25 -9.39
N ILE A 52 20.46 7.59 -8.32
CA ILE A 52 19.21 7.97 -7.63
C ILE A 52 19.28 9.34 -6.96
N LEU A 53 20.49 9.88 -6.71
CA LEU A 53 20.67 11.24 -6.16
C LEU A 53 20.16 12.31 -7.12
N LEU A 54 20.19 12.04 -8.43
CA LEU A 54 19.69 12.98 -9.44
C LEU A 54 18.17 13.18 -9.31
N ILE A 55 17.43 12.16 -8.87
CA ILE A 55 15.99 12.26 -8.61
C ILE A 55 15.75 13.25 -7.46
N SER A 56 16.41 13.06 -6.33
CA SER A 56 16.29 13.96 -5.17
C SER A 56 16.77 15.38 -5.50
N TYR A 57 17.89 15.49 -6.25
CA TYR A 57 18.40 16.78 -6.70
C TYR A 57 17.42 17.50 -7.61
N GLY A 58 16.85 16.79 -8.61
CA GLY A 58 15.84 17.34 -9.51
C GLY A 58 14.61 17.82 -8.77
N TYR A 59 14.09 17.01 -7.86
CA TYR A 59 12.93 17.35 -7.04
C TYR A 59 13.15 18.63 -6.22
N ILE A 60 14.28 18.71 -5.49
CA ILE A 60 14.60 19.89 -4.68
C ILE A 60 14.83 21.12 -5.56
N ARG A 61 15.51 20.96 -6.71
CA ARG A 61 15.76 22.08 -7.64
C ARG A 61 14.50 22.62 -8.30
N MET A 62 13.54 21.75 -8.57
CA MET A 62 12.24 22.14 -9.16
C MET A 62 11.36 22.88 -8.15
N LEU A 63 11.34 22.44 -6.90
CA LEU A 63 10.49 23.02 -5.86
C LEU A 63 11.12 24.24 -5.17
N GLY A 64 12.44 24.25 -4.99
CA GLY A 64 13.12 25.23 -4.12
C GLY A 64 12.77 25.02 -2.64
N ASP A 65 13.24 25.89 -1.77
CA ASP A 65 13.00 25.82 -0.33
C ASP A 65 11.52 26.06 0.02
N GLU A 66 10.89 27.03 -0.59
CA GLU A 66 9.47 27.34 -0.38
C GLU A 66 8.58 26.18 -0.85
N GLY A 67 8.86 25.59 -2.02
CA GLY A 67 8.09 24.47 -2.55
C GLY A 67 8.24 23.19 -1.73
N VAL A 68 9.43 22.88 -1.22
CA VAL A 68 9.64 21.71 -0.34
C VAL A 68 8.88 21.87 0.98
N LYS A 69 8.86 23.09 1.55
CA LYS A 69 8.04 23.40 2.72
C LYS A 69 6.56 23.26 2.42
N ALA A 70 6.09 23.87 1.34
CA ALA A 70 4.69 23.82 0.91
C ALA A 70 4.21 22.37 0.65
N ALA A 71 5.05 21.52 0.03
CA ALA A 71 4.75 20.11 -0.17
C ALA A 71 4.42 19.40 1.15
N THR A 72 5.20 19.63 2.20
CA THR A 72 4.95 19.07 3.54
C THR A 72 3.65 19.62 4.14
N GLU A 73 3.42 20.92 4.03
CA GLU A 73 2.21 21.57 4.55
C GLU A 73 0.95 21.04 3.84
N TYR A 74 0.98 20.89 2.51
CA TYR A 74 -0.13 20.32 1.74
C TYR A 74 -0.37 18.84 2.06
N ALA A 75 0.67 18.03 2.23
CA ALA A 75 0.51 16.63 2.61
C ALA A 75 -0.24 16.49 3.96
N ILE A 76 0.14 17.31 4.96
CA ILE A 76 -0.54 17.34 6.26
C ILE A 76 -1.97 17.86 6.13
N LEU A 77 -2.19 18.91 5.34
CA LEU A 77 -3.52 19.46 5.10
C LEU A 77 -4.44 18.43 4.44
N ASN A 78 -3.99 17.77 3.39
CA ASN A 78 -4.75 16.76 2.66
C ASN A 78 -5.14 15.58 3.56
N ALA A 79 -4.22 15.06 4.36
CA ALA A 79 -4.49 13.98 5.31
C ALA A 79 -5.56 14.40 6.34
N ASN A 80 -5.44 15.59 6.90
CA ASN A 80 -6.42 16.09 7.88
C ASN A 80 -7.78 16.43 7.25
N TYR A 81 -7.80 16.89 6.00
CA TYR A 81 -9.03 17.10 5.24
C TYR A 81 -9.80 15.78 5.08
N MET A 82 -9.13 14.72 4.59
CA MET A 82 -9.75 13.42 4.43
C MET A 82 -10.21 12.82 5.75
N ARG A 83 -9.35 12.90 6.80
CA ARG A 83 -9.70 12.48 8.16
C ARG A 83 -10.99 13.14 8.62
N ALA A 84 -11.10 14.47 8.45
CA ALA A 84 -12.30 15.21 8.87
C ALA A 84 -13.56 14.79 8.10
N ARG A 85 -13.44 14.47 6.80
CA ARG A 85 -14.56 13.96 6.00
C ARG A 85 -15.05 12.58 6.45
N LEU A 86 -14.15 11.76 6.98
CA LEU A 86 -14.46 10.39 7.45
C LEU A 86 -14.86 10.34 8.93
N GLU A 87 -14.75 11.45 9.65
CA GLU A 87 -15.07 11.54 11.08
C GLU A 87 -16.51 11.10 11.38
N GLY A 88 -16.68 10.29 12.44
CA GLY A 88 -17.98 9.73 12.82
C GLY A 88 -18.51 8.60 11.94
N LYS A 89 -17.80 8.27 10.83
CA LYS A 89 -18.10 7.13 9.97
C LYS A 89 -17.11 5.99 10.16
N TYR A 90 -15.86 6.35 10.43
CA TYR A 90 -14.76 5.46 10.71
C TYR A 90 -13.99 5.92 11.94
N ASP A 91 -13.49 4.99 12.72
CA ASP A 91 -12.58 5.27 13.83
C ASP A 91 -11.18 5.56 13.27
N ILE A 92 -10.57 6.65 13.71
CA ILE A 92 -9.21 7.04 13.31
C ILE A 92 -8.26 6.83 14.49
N LEU A 93 -7.21 6.02 14.27
CA LEU A 93 -6.22 5.75 15.30
C LEU A 93 -5.11 6.81 15.31
N TYR A 94 -4.51 7.00 16.49
CA TYR A 94 -3.29 7.80 16.68
C TYR A 94 -3.39 9.26 16.24
N THR A 95 -4.44 9.93 16.68
CA THR A 95 -4.53 11.39 16.56
C THR A 95 -3.80 12.09 17.72
N ASN A 96 -3.38 13.33 17.50
CA ASN A 96 -2.86 14.18 18.56
C ASN A 96 -4.01 14.66 19.50
N LYS A 97 -3.69 15.43 20.54
CA LYS A 97 -4.67 15.98 21.50
C LYS A 97 -5.78 16.84 20.88
N ASN A 98 -5.55 17.37 19.68
CA ASN A 98 -6.51 18.18 18.93
C ASN A 98 -7.30 17.34 17.91
N GLY A 99 -7.15 16.02 17.90
CA GLY A 99 -7.78 15.13 16.93
C GLY A 99 -7.17 15.16 15.53
N GLN A 100 -5.95 15.68 15.35
CA GLN A 100 -5.28 15.80 14.06
C GLN A 100 -4.26 14.70 13.84
N CYS A 101 -3.98 14.40 12.58
CA CYS A 101 -2.92 13.49 12.12
C CYS A 101 -1.77 14.25 11.44
N ALA A 102 -0.68 13.55 11.13
CA ALA A 102 0.42 14.05 10.32
C ALA A 102 0.05 13.99 8.82
N HIS A 103 0.96 13.53 7.96
CA HIS A 103 0.74 13.38 6.52
C HIS A 103 -0.02 12.10 6.14
N GLU A 104 -0.25 11.22 7.10
CA GLU A 104 -0.97 9.95 6.97
C GLU A 104 -1.89 9.73 8.17
N PHE A 105 -2.89 8.87 8.02
CA PHE A 105 -3.78 8.47 9.10
C PHE A 105 -4.24 7.02 8.95
N ILE A 106 -4.61 6.43 10.08
CA ILE A 106 -4.97 5.02 10.16
C ILE A 106 -6.45 4.87 10.45
N VAL A 107 -7.16 4.24 9.54
CA VAL A 107 -8.59 3.91 9.68
C VAL A 107 -8.73 2.52 10.29
N ASP A 108 -9.45 2.42 11.41
CA ASP A 108 -9.72 1.17 12.10
C ASP A 108 -10.95 0.47 11.51
N LEU A 109 -10.76 -0.68 10.91
CA LEU A 109 -11.83 -1.51 10.33
C LEU A 109 -12.23 -2.69 11.23
N ARG A 110 -11.54 -2.90 12.36
CA ARG A 110 -11.81 -4.02 13.28
C ARG A 110 -13.23 -4.04 13.85
N PRO A 111 -13.89 -2.91 14.12
CA PRO A 111 -15.29 -2.92 14.55
C PRO A 111 -16.20 -3.63 13.55
N PHE A 112 -15.98 -3.48 12.24
CA PHE A 112 -16.81 -4.05 11.20
C PHE A 112 -16.66 -5.56 11.05
N LYS A 113 -15.53 -6.12 11.47
CA LYS A 113 -15.37 -7.57 11.58
C LYS A 113 -16.37 -8.17 12.57
N LYS A 114 -16.67 -7.45 13.66
CA LYS A 114 -17.62 -7.91 14.68
C LYS A 114 -19.07 -7.69 14.26
N SER A 115 -19.39 -6.53 13.68
CA SER A 115 -20.76 -6.13 13.34
C SER A 115 -21.27 -6.73 12.04
N ALA A 116 -20.41 -6.82 11.01
CA ALA A 116 -20.78 -7.18 9.64
C ALA A 116 -19.95 -8.32 9.03
N GLU A 117 -18.99 -8.91 9.77
CA GLU A 117 -18.02 -9.88 9.26
C GLU A 117 -17.13 -9.33 8.13
N VAL A 118 -17.02 -7.99 8.02
CA VAL A 118 -16.21 -7.30 7.00
C VAL A 118 -14.80 -7.06 7.53
N GLU A 119 -13.80 -7.48 6.78
CA GLU A 119 -12.37 -7.33 7.09
C GLU A 119 -11.73 -6.21 6.25
N ALA A 120 -10.52 -5.80 6.64
CA ALA A 120 -9.74 -4.80 5.91
C ALA A 120 -9.52 -5.22 4.44
N GLU A 121 -9.32 -6.51 4.18
CA GLU A 121 -9.18 -7.05 2.83
C GLU A 121 -10.45 -6.85 1.98
N ASP A 122 -11.64 -6.98 2.58
CA ASP A 122 -12.90 -6.76 1.87
C ASP A 122 -13.03 -5.31 1.41
N VAL A 123 -12.71 -4.36 2.29
CA VAL A 123 -12.71 -2.93 1.98
C VAL A 123 -11.66 -2.59 0.92
N ALA A 124 -10.45 -3.13 1.06
CA ALA A 124 -9.37 -2.94 0.10
C ALA A 124 -9.73 -3.44 -1.30
N LYS A 125 -10.29 -4.64 -1.40
CA LYS A 125 -10.74 -5.19 -2.68
C LYS A 125 -11.95 -4.46 -3.25
N ARG A 126 -12.85 -3.97 -2.39
CA ARG A 126 -14.00 -3.17 -2.83
C ARG A 126 -13.58 -1.81 -3.40
N LEU A 127 -12.54 -1.17 -2.85
CA LEU A 127 -11.96 0.06 -3.39
C LEU A 127 -11.49 -0.10 -4.86
N ILE A 128 -11.08 -1.29 -5.28
CA ILE A 128 -10.72 -1.56 -6.68
C ILE A 128 -11.94 -1.38 -7.61
N ASP A 129 -13.14 -1.77 -7.19
CA ASP A 129 -14.37 -1.55 -7.95
C ASP A 129 -14.72 -0.06 -8.09
N TYR A 130 -14.30 0.75 -7.10
CA TYR A 130 -14.40 2.21 -7.12
C TYR A 130 -13.27 2.89 -7.91
N GLY A 131 -12.34 2.12 -8.49
CA GLY A 131 -11.24 2.62 -9.30
C GLY A 131 -10.03 3.09 -8.51
N PHE A 132 -9.82 2.55 -7.29
CA PHE A 132 -8.66 2.86 -6.46
C PHE A 132 -7.79 1.64 -6.23
N HIS A 133 -6.49 1.84 -6.27
CA HIS A 133 -5.56 0.93 -5.64
C HIS A 133 -5.69 1.08 -4.12
N ALA A 134 -5.87 -0.03 -3.42
CA ALA A 134 -6.09 0.03 -1.97
C ALA A 134 -4.87 0.61 -1.22
N PRO A 135 -5.11 1.37 -0.14
CA PRO A 135 -4.05 1.79 0.77
C PRO A 135 -3.36 0.62 1.45
N THR A 136 -2.21 0.88 2.09
CA THR A 136 -1.48 -0.11 2.89
C THR A 136 -2.38 -0.74 3.95
N MET A 137 -2.48 -2.06 3.91
CA MET A 137 -3.39 -2.85 4.72
C MET A 137 -2.69 -3.48 5.91
N SER A 138 -3.36 -3.47 7.07
CA SER A 138 -2.88 -4.15 8.30
C SER A 138 -1.50 -3.69 8.79
N PHE A 139 -1.16 -2.43 8.58
CA PHE A 139 0.05 -1.80 9.06
C PHE A 139 -0.26 -0.37 9.59
N PRO A 140 0.31 0.03 10.74
CA PRO A 140 1.10 -0.76 11.70
C PRO A 140 0.24 -1.67 12.60
N VAL A 141 -1.07 -1.64 12.47
CA VAL A 141 -2.00 -2.42 13.28
C VAL A 141 -2.79 -3.38 12.39
N PRO A 142 -2.88 -4.68 12.71
CA PRO A 142 -3.71 -5.62 11.97
C PRO A 142 -5.19 -5.18 11.91
N GLY A 143 -5.83 -5.32 10.74
CA GLY A 143 -7.23 -4.97 10.53
C GLY A 143 -7.51 -3.48 10.32
N THR A 144 -6.49 -2.72 9.92
CA THR A 144 -6.57 -1.30 9.58
C THR A 144 -6.16 -1.04 8.14
N ILE A 145 -6.40 0.16 7.65
CA ILE A 145 -5.79 0.70 6.43
C ILE A 145 -5.11 2.03 6.75
N MET A 146 -3.94 2.26 6.16
CA MET A 146 -3.17 3.50 6.31
C MET A 146 -3.30 4.32 5.04
N ILE A 147 -3.82 5.54 5.17
CA ILE A 147 -4.11 6.44 4.06
C ILE A 147 -3.11 7.58 4.08
N GLU A 148 -2.38 7.73 2.97
CA GLU A 148 -1.39 8.80 2.74
C GLU A 148 -1.70 9.48 1.40
N PRO A 149 -2.43 10.63 1.41
CA PRO A 149 -2.81 11.31 0.17
C PRO A 149 -1.67 12.05 -0.52
N THR A 150 -0.54 12.29 0.18
CA THR A 150 0.59 13.13 -0.25
C THR A 150 0.20 14.59 -0.57
N GLU A 151 1.12 15.36 -1.15
CA GLU A 151 0.89 16.72 -1.61
C GLU A 151 0.41 16.79 -3.06
N SER A 152 0.57 15.70 -3.81
CA SER A 152 0.36 15.68 -5.26
C SER A 152 -1.07 15.41 -5.69
N GLU A 153 -1.93 14.94 -4.79
CA GLU A 153 -3.33 14.70 -5.08
C GLU A 153 -4.15 16.00 -5.05
N ASP A 154 -5.00 16.21 -6.05
CA ASP A 154 -5.91 17.33 -6.05
C ASP A 154 -7.14 17.08 -5.15
N LYS A 155 -7.86 18.17 -4.83
CA LYS A 155 -9.04 18.09 -3.96
C LYS A 155 -10.14 17.19 -4.53
N ALA A 156 -10.33 17.15 -5.86
CA ALA A 156 -11.36 16.33 -6.48
C ALA A 156 -11.05 14.83 -6.31
N GLU A 157 -9.77 14.44 -6.37
CA GLU A 157 -9.34 13.08 -6.11
C GLU A 157 -9.48 12.69 -4.63
N LEU A 158 -9.14 13.61 -3.71
CA LEU A 158 -9.38 13.39 -2.27
C LEU A 158 -10.88 13.22 -1.98
N ASP A 159 -11.72 14.03 -2.61
CA ASP A 159 -13.17 13.93 -2.48
C ASP A 159 -13.69 12.60 -3.01
N ARG A 160 -13.24 12.20 -4.20
CA ARG A 160 -13.61 10.93 -4.85
C ARG A 160 -13.26 9.72 -3.99
N PHE A 161 -12.09 9.73 -3.35
CA PHE A 161 -11.66 8.66 -2.46
C PHE A 161 -12.51 8.62 -1.17
N CYS A 162 -12.76 9.77 -0.56
CA CYS A 162 -13.63 9.85 0.61
C CYS A 162 -15.06 9.38 0.29
N ASP A 163 -15.60 9.77 -0.87
CA ASP A 163 -16.93 9.33 -1.31
C ASP A 163 -17.00 7.81 -1.50
N ALA A 164 -15.93 7.19 -2.02
CA ALA A 164 -15.82 5.74 -2.12
C ALA A 164 -15.88 5.08 -0.73
N LEU A 165 -15.09 5.55 0.23
CA LEU A 165 -15.12 5.02 1.59
C LEU A 165 -16.47 5.25 2.28
N LEU A 166 -17.09 6.41 2.11
CA LEU A 166 -18.41 6.69 2.66
C LEU A 166 -19.48 5.78 2.06
N SER A 167 -19.42 5.50 0.75
CA SER A 167 -20.29 4.54 0.09
C SER A 167 -20.08 3.11 0.61
N ILE A 168 -18.82 2.69 0.76
CA ILE A 168 -18.48 1.40 1.38
C ILE A 168 -19.02 1.31 2.82
N ARG A 169 -18.98 2.40 3.57
CA ARG A 169 -19.56 2.43 4.93
C ARG A 169 -21.09 2.22 4.92
N GLU A 170 -21.80 2.75 3.93
CA GLU A 170 -23.23 2.46 3.78
C GLU A 170 -23.49 1.00 3.34
N GLU A 171 -22.64 0.42 2.47
CA GLU A 171 -22.72 -1.01 2.15
C GLU A 171 -22.54 -1.88 3.42
N ILE A 172 -21.57 -1.56 4.28
CA ILE A 172 -21.35 -2.23 5.58
C ILE A 172 -22.58 -2.09 6.47
N LYS A 173 -23.19 -0.90 6.52
CA LYS A 173 -24.39 -0.65 7.31
C LYS A 173 -25.58 -1.50 6.86
N LEU A 174 -25.75 -1.71 5.55
CA LEU A 174 -26.80 -2.61 5.06
C LEU A 174 -26.63 -4.05 5.56
N ILE A 175 -25.38 -4.51 5.70
CA ILE A 175 -25.07 -5.82 6.29
C ILE A 175 -25.38 -5.81 7.80
N GLU A 176 -25.00 -4.77 8.52
CA GLU A 176 -25.28 -4.60 9.95
C GLU A 176 -26.78 -4.60 10.26
N GLU A 177 -27.58 -4.01 9.38
CA GLU A 177 -29.04 -3.96 9.47
C GLU A 177 -29.75 -5.25 8.97
N GLY A 178 -28.99 -6.23 8.49
CA GLY A 178 -29.55 -7.47 7.92
C GLY A 178 -30.26 -7.29 6.58
N LYS A 179 -30.05 -6.17 5.89
CA LYS A 179 -30.59 -5.86 4.56
C LYS A 179 -29.74 -6.41 3.41
N SER A 180 -28.49 -6.75 3.70
CA SER A 180 -27.57 -7.42 2.78
C SER A 180 -27.02 -8.68 3.44
N ASP A 181 -26.82 -9.74 2.66
CA ASP A 181 -26.28 -11.01 3.16
C ASP A 181 -24.82 -10.83 3.63
N LYS A 182 -24.46 -11.50 4.72
CA LYS A 182 -23.11 -11.38 5.31
C LYS A 182 -22.02 -12.04 4.48
N LYS A 183 -22.37 -13.03 3.67
CA LYS A 183 -21.41 -13.82 2.87
C LYS A 183 -21.49 -13.53 1.39
N ASP A 184 -22.69 -13.25 0.87
CA ASP A 184 -22.94 -12.91 -0.52
C ASP A 184 -23.33 -11.44 -0.67
N ASN A 185 -22.35 -10.57 -0.72
CA ASN A 185 -22.50 -9.13 -0.89
C ASN A 185 -21.34 -8.55 -1.72
N ALA A 186 -21.48 -7.31 -2.16
CA ALA A 186 -20.51 -6.65 -3.03
C ALA A 186 -19.10 -6.52 -2.41
N LEU A 187 -18.98 -6.36 -1.09
CA LEU A 187 -17.67 -6.32 -0.43
C LEU A 187 -16.99 -7.71 -0.42
N LYS A 188 -17.74 -8.76 -0.10
CA LYS A 188 -17.19 -10.12 -0.01
C LYS A 188 -16.77 -10.67 -1.37
N ASN A 189 -17.45 -10.28 -2.43
CA ASN A 189 -17.19 -10.76 -3.79
C ASN A 189 -16.28 -9.83 -4.61
N ALA A 190 -15.95 -8.63 -4.09
CA ALA A 190 -15.03 -7.71 -4.75
C ALA A 190 -13.61 -8.30 -4.92
N PRO A 191 -12.87 -7.88 -5.97
CA PRO A 191 -13.29 -6.98 -7.03
C PRO A 191 -14.05 -7.70 -8.15
N HIS A 192 -14.91 -6.95 -8.85
CA HIS A 192 -15.76 -7.49 -9.93
C HIS A 192 -15.13 -7.23 -11.30
N THR A 193 -14.69 -8.28 -11.97
CA THR A 193 -14.16 -8.19 -13.34
C THR A 193 -15.28 -7.98 -14.36
N GLN A 194 -14.91 -7.47 -15.54
CA GLN A 194 -15.87 -7.35 -16.65
C GLN A 194 -16.53 -8.68 -16.98
N SER A 195 -15.73 -9.76 -17.06
CA SER A 195 -16.25 -11.10 -17.37
C SER A 195 -17.28 -11.61 -16.37
N VAL A 196 -17.11 -11.33 -15.08
CA VAL A 196 -18.07 -11.69 -14.03
C VAL A 196 -19.36 -10.89 -14.19
N VAL A 197 -19.26 -9.57 -14.40
CA VAL A 197 -20.44 -8.69 -14.48
C VAL A 197 -21.25 -8.92 -15.76
N THR A 198 -20.61 -9.30 -16.86
CA THR A 198 -21.27 -9.52 -18.16
C THR A 198 -21.64 -10.99 -18.43
N ALA A 199 -21.37 -11.89 -17.49
CA ALA A 199 -21.76 -13.30 -17.62
C ALA A 199 -23.29 -13.46 -17.74
N ASP A 200 -23.75 -14.49 -18.46
CA ASP A 200 -25.18 -14.76 -18.63
C ASP A 200 -25.86 -15.01 -17.27
N GLU A 201 -25.22 -15.77 -16.41
CA GLU A 201 -25.73 -16.06 -15.08
C GLU A 201 -25.21 -15.03 -14.04
N TRP A 202 -26.11 -14.58 -13.19
CA TRP A 202 -25.80 -13.77 -12.01
C TRP A 202 -26.45 -14.41 -10.78
N LYS A 203 -25.64 -15.01 -9.93
CA LYS A 203 -26.10 -15.79 -8.78
C LYS A 203 -26.05 -15.03 -7.45
N HIS A 204 -25.71 -13.74 -7.49
CA HIS A 204 -25.57 -12.92 -6.30
C HIS A 204 -26.88 -12.27 -5.89
N SER A 205 -27.03 -12.00 -4.59
CA SER A 205 -28.19 -11.36 -3.99
C SER A 205 -28.26 -9.84 -4.25
N TYR A 206 -27.19 -9.24 -4.74
CA TYR A 206 -27.07 -7.83 -5.12
C TYR A 206 -27.01 -7.66 -6.64
N SER A 207 -27.26 -6.47 -7.14
CA SER A 207 -27.31 -6.20 -8.58
C SER A 207 -25.93 -6.05 -9.23
N ARG A 208 -25.87 -6.27 -10.56
CA ARG A 208 -24.69 -5.95 -11.37
C ARG A 208 -24.31 -4.47 -11.31
N GLN A 209 -25.31 -3.60 -11.17
CA GLN A 209 -25.12 -2.17 -11.00
C GLN A 209 -24.36 -1.86 -9.70
N GLU A 210 -24.80 -2.43 -8.58
CA GLU A 210 -24.10 -2.30 -7.28
C GLU A 210 -22.68 -2.87 -7.34
N ALA A 211 -22.50 -4.00 -8.03
CA ALA A 211 -21.19 -4.60 -8.21
C ALA A 211 -20.20 -3.67 -8.94
N ALA A 212 -20.59 -3.20 -10.13
CA ALA A 212 -19.69 -2.56 -11.07
C ALA A 212 -19.69 -1.03 -11.02
N PHE A 213 -20.82 -0.42 -10.66
CA PHE A 213 -21.05 1.03 -10.76
C PHE A 213 -21.66 1.61 -9.47
N PRO A 214 -20.98 1.45 -8.34
CA PRO A 214 -21.54 1.82 -7.04
C PRO A 214 -21.74 3.35 -6.85
N LEU A 215 -20.99 4.18 -7.60
CA LEU A 215 -21.15 5.64 -7.61
C LEU A 215 -21.15 6.18 -9.03
N TYR A 216 -21.75 7.36 -9.21
CA TYR A 216 -21.93 7.96 -10.53
C TYR A 216 -20.60 8.18 -11.28
N TYR A 217 -19.54 8.63 -10.61
CA TYR A 217 -18.25 8.86 -11.26
C TYR A 217 -17.67 7.57 -11.86
N VAL A 218 -17.98 6.40 -11.27
CA VAL A 218 -17.53 5.11 -11.78
C VAL A 218 -18.19 4.77 -13.12
N THR A 219 -19.41 5.27 -13.37
CA THR A 219 -20.07 5.08 -14.66
C THR A 219 -19.41 5.88 -15.79
N GLN A 220 -18.76 7.00 -15.45
CA GLN A 220 -18.11 7.88 -16.42
C GLN A 220 -16.69 7.39 -16.76
N ASN A 221 -16.01 6.76 -15.82
CA ASN A 221 -14.63 6.34 -16.00
C ASN A 221 -14.37 5.01 -15.25
N LYS A 222 -14.95 3.92 -15.77
CA LYS A 222 -14.80 2.58 -15.18
C LYS A 222 -13.43 1.99 -15.47
N PHE A 223 -12.69 1.70 -14.41
CA PHE A 223 -11.55 0.79 -14.46
C PHE A 223 -12.03 -0.64 -14.14
N TRP A 224 -11.79 -1.57 -15.05
CA TRP A 224 -12.11 -2.98 -14.83
C TRP A 224 -10.92 -3.71 -14.23
N PRO A 225 -11.06 -4.33 -13.04
CA PRO A 225 -10.01 -5.19 -12.51
C PRO A 225 -9.79 -6.38 -13.44
N SER A 226 -8.54 -6.75 -13.65
CA SER A 226 -8.17 -7.88 -14.52
C SER A 226 -8.40 -9.24 -13.86
N VAL A 227 -8.46 -9.28 -12.52
CA VAL A 227 -8.57 -10.51 -11.73
C VAL A 227 -9.66 -10.32 -10.67
N ALA A 228 -10.52 -11.33 -10.50
CA ALA A 228 -11.49 -11.39 -9.40
C ALA A 228 -10.78 -11.70 -8.07
N ARG A 229 -11.54 -11.90 -6.99
CA ARG A 229 -10.97 -12.16 -5.66
C ARG A 229 -10.03 -13.35 -5.65
N VAL A 230 -8.78 -13.10 -5.29
CA VAL A 230 -7.74 -14.10 -5.12
C VAL A 230 -7.76 -14.63 -3.68
N ASN A 231 -7.63 -15.93 -3.50
CA ASN A 231 -7.40 -16.53 -2.19
C ASN A 231 -5.90 -16.49 -1.87
N ASN A 232 -5.45 -15.38 -1.27
CA ASN A 232 -4.03 -15.17 -0.94
C ASN A 232 -3.48 -16.27 -0.02
N THR A 233 -4.25 -16.68 0.99
CA THR A 233 -3.82 -17.73 1.93
C THR A 233 -3.61 -19.06 1.22
N HIS A 234 -4.46 -19.41 0.26
CA HIS A 234 -4.25 -20.61 -0.55
C HIS A 234 -2.99 -20.48 -1.40
N GLY A 235 -2.81 -19.34 -2.09
CA GLY A 235 -1.64 -19.09 -2.92
C GLY A 235 -0.33 -19.19 -2.15
N ASP A 236 -0.26 -18.55 -0.97
CA ASP A 236 0.94 -18.56 -0.13
C ASP A 236 1.32 -19.96 0.39
N ARG A 237 0.32 -20.81 0.60
CA ARG A 237 0.53 -22.20 1.08
C ARG A 237 0.74 -23.23 -0.03
N ASN A 238 0.43 -22.86 -1.27
CA ASN A 238 0.48 -23.76 -2.42
C ASN A 238 1.28 -23.09 -3.55
N LEU A 239 2.55 -22.78 -3.26
CA LEU A 239 3.45 -22.19 -4.24
C LEU A 239 3.69 -23.18 -5.39
N ILE A 240 3.50 -22.72 -6.62
CA ILE A 240 3.84 -23.46 -7.83
C ILE A 240 5.10 -22.80 -8.41
N CYS A 241 6.23 -23.50 -8.37
CA CYS A 241 7.43 -23.10 -9.08
C CYS A 241 7.42 -23.74 -10.47
N THR A 242 7.40 -22.89 -11.50
CA THR A 242 7.48 -23.33 -12.91
C THR A 242 8.90 -23.28 -13.46
N CYS A 243 9.87 -22.84 -12.65
CA CYS A 243 11.28 -22.86 -13.02
C CYS A 243 11.82 -24.29 -12.97
N GLU A 244 12.51 -24.68 -14.02
CA GLU A 244 13.29 -25.92 -13.98
C GLU A 244 14.34 -25.85 -12.87
N PRO A 245 14.67 -26.98 -12.22
CA PRO A 245 15.72 -27.00 -11.22
C PRO A 245 17.07 -26.61 -11.86
N VAL A 246 17.93 -25.96 -11.06
CA VAL A 246 19.24 -25.46 -11.54
C VAL A 246 20.07 -26.57 -12.20
N GLU A 247 19.94 -27.79 -11.73
CA GLU A 247 20.61 -28.98 -12.25
C GLU A 247 20.25 -29.28 -13.73
N SER A 248 19.04 -28.90 -14.17
CA SER A 248 18.63 -29.07 -15.58
C SER A 248 19.42 -28.18 -16.54
N TYR A 249 19.94 -27.06 -16.07
CA TYR A 249 20.79 -26.16 -16.86
C TYR A 249 22.26 -26.54 -16.82
N MET A 250 22.70 -27.33 -15.85
CA MET A 250 24.08 -27.79 -15.72
C MET A 250 24.39 -28.99 -16.66
N ALA A 251 23.38 -29.70 -17.12
CA ALA A 251 23.53 -30.87 -18.00
C ALA A 251 23.76 -30.52 -19.49
N ALA A 252 23.78 -29.26 -19.86
CA ALA A 252 23.93 -28.82 -21.27
C ALA A 252 25.39 -28.52 -21.69
N GLU A 253 26.37 -28.73 -20.83
CA GLU A 253 27.80 -28.50 -21.10
C GLU A 253 28.62 -29.79 -21.18
N ALA A 254 28.05 -30.92 -21.58
CA ALA A 254 28.77 -32.19 -21.79
C ALA A 254 28.77 -32.59 -23.25
#